data_ec8454a90583cd88608c14669e2a0827
#
_entry.id   ec8454a90583cd88608c14669e2a0827
#
_cell.length_a   1.000
_cell.length_b   1.000
_cell.length_c   1.000
_cell.angle_alpha   90.00
_cell.angle_beta   90.00
_cell.angle_gamma   90.00
#
_symmetry.space_group_name_H-M   'P 1'
#
loop_
_entity.id
_entity.type
_entity.pdbx_description
1 polymer ?
#
loop_
_entity_poly.entity_id
_entity_poly.type
_entity_poly.pdbx_seq_one_letter_code
_entity_poly.pdbx_strand_id
1 'polypeptide(L)'
;MNNFMAYDNENQKELSYNQTGEICMQCVSTMVGYKENQKETDNLIKEHADGSRWIHTGDLGYIDEDGFIFIEGRMKRMIITVKDGIVYKIVPTQIEEVINNNMHVRECCVVGHKFGKDNGLKAFVIKADDISDEILEKELRKWCGDKLGENQQPNAYAIVNEFPRTAAG
;
A
#
# COMPACT_ATOMS: atom_id res chain seq x y z
N MET A 1 17.87 22.08 -5.39
CA MET A 1 17.93 20.71 -5.95
C MET A 1 16.95 19.89 -5.12
N ASN A 2 16.17 19.03 -5.73
CA ASN A 2 15.30 18.11 -4.99
C ASN A 2 16.03 16.77 -4.92
N ASN A 3 16.14 16.21 -3.72
CA ASN A 3 16.74 14.90 -3.50
C ASN A 3 15.66 13.92 -3.07
N PHE A 4 15.79 12.68 -3.48
CA PHE A 4 14.90 11.58 -3.11
C PHE A 4 15.73 10.39 -2.66
N MET A 5 15.21 9.60 -1.72
CA MET A 5 15.77 8.32 -1.31
C MET A 5 14.65 7.33 -0.97
N ALA A 6 14.94 6.04 -1.09
CA ALA A 6 14.19 4.98 -0.44
C ALA A 6 14.84 4.73 0.93
N TYR A 7 14.04 4.69 2.00
CA TYR A 7 14.53 4.68 3.39
C TYR A 7 13.96 3.52 4.19
N ASP A 8 14.84 2.83 4.89
CA ASP A 8 14.49 1.78 5.85
C ASP A 8 14.27 2.40 7.23
N ASN A 9 13.00 2.52 7.63
CA ASN A 9 12.63 3.09 8.93
C ASN A 9 13.02 2.21 10.12
N GLU A 10 13.16 0.90 9.92
CA GLU A 10 13.52 -0.04 10.99
C GLU A 10 15.02 0.08 11.31
N ASN A 11 15.88 0.14 10.28
CA ASN A 11 17.32 0.23 10.42
C ASN A 11 17.86 1.67 10.29
N GLN A 12 17.00 2.66 10.10
CA GLN A 12 17.31 4.09 9.99
C GLN A 12 18.43 4.39 8.98
N LYS A 13 18.29 3.84 7.76
CA LYS A 13 19.29 3.99 6.69
C LYS A 13 18.66 4.15 5.32
N GLU A 14 19.39 4.81 4.44
CA GLU A 14 19.11 4.82 3.01
C GLU A 14 19.27 3.42 2.42
N LEU A 15 18.39 3.07 1.49
CA LEU A 15 18.41 1.82 0.75
C LEU A 15 19.11 2.01 -0.60
N SER A 16 19.67 0.91 -1.12
CA SER A 16 20.22 0.87 -2.46
C SER A 16 19.11 0.90 -3.52
N TYR A 17 19.49 1.17 -4.78
CA TYR A 17 18.56 1.11 -5.91
C TYR A 17 17.82 -0.23 -5.97
N ASN A 18 16.58 -0.18 -6.46
CA ASN A 18 15.67 -1.33 -6.57
C ASN A 18 15.31 -2.01 -5.23
N GLN A 19 15.56 -1.35 -4.10
CA GLN A 19 15.11 -1.81 -2.78
C GLN A 19 13.94 -0.97 -2.29
N THR A 20 12.84 -1.65 -1.95
CA THR A 20 11.61 -1.01 -1.49
C THR A 20 11.73 -0.50 -0.07
N GLY A 21 11.41 0.78 0.14
CA GLY A 21 11.37 1.46 1.42
C GLY A 21 10.41 2.64 1.40
N GLU A 22 10.42 3.45 2.47
CA GLU A 22 9.68 4.71 2.45
C GLU A 22 10.36 5.69 1.49
N ILE A 23 9.60 6.28 0.57
CA ILE A 23 10.12 7.36 -0.26
C ILE A 23 10.20 8.63 0.58
N CYS A 24 11.43 9.10 0.78
CA CYS A 24 11.71 10.35 1.46
C CYS A 24 12.19 11.40 0.46
N MET A 25 11.85 12.66 0.73
CA MET A 25 12.26 13.77 -0.13
C MET A 25 12.83 14.94 0.67
N GLN A 26 13.78 15.63 0.04
CA GLN A 26 14.35 16.89 0.54
C GLN A 26 14.25 17.93 -0.56
N CYS A 27 13.66 19.08 -0.27
CA CYS A 27 13.57 20.19 -1.21
C CYS A 27 13.66 21.55 -0.51
N VAL A 28 14.06 22.57 -1.26
CA VAL A 28 14.18 23.94 -0.75
C VAL A 28 12.85 24.58 -0.38
N SER A 29 11.75 24.06 -0.92
CA SER A 29 10.37 24.52 -0.64
C SER A 29 9.67 23.70 0.45
N THR A 30 10.43 22.91 1.23
CA THR A 30 9.87 22.19 2.36
C THR A 30 9.19 23.16 3.34
N MET A 31 7.94 22.87 3.70
CA MET A 31 7.22 23.68 4.69
C MET A 31 7.94 23.69 6.04
N VAL A 32 7.74 24.74 6.83
CA VAL A 32 8.27 24.82 8.20
C VAL A 32 7.59 23.80 9.12
N GLY A 33 6.30 23.57 8.93
CA GLY A 33 5.48 22.64 9.71
C GLY A 33 3.99 22.91 9.56
N TYR A 34 3.18 22.08 10.19
CA TYR A 34 1.73 22.29 10.32
C TYR A 34 1.43 23.32 11.41
N LYS A 35 0.52 24.24 11.14
CA LYS A 35 0.09 25.24 12.13
C LYS A 35 -0.55 24.53 13.32
N GLU A 36 -0.05 24.84 14.53
CA GLU A 36 -0.57 24.32 15.81
C GLU A 36 -0.65 22.78 15.90
N ASN A 37 0.17 22.07 15.10
CA ASN A 37 0.22 20.61 15.09
C ASN A 37 1.66 20.11 14.96
N GLN A 38 2.42 20.28 16.04
CA GLN A 38 3.82 19.87 16.09
C GLN A 38 3.99 18.37 15.91
N LYS A 39 3.07 17.56 16.46
CA LYS A 39 3.11 16.10 16.34
C LYS A 39 3.08 15.63 14.88
N GLU A 40 2.19 16.20 14.05
CA GLU A 40 2.15 15.83 12.63
C GLU A 40 3.34 16.42 11.86
N THR A 41 3.89 17.56 12.31
CA THR A 41 5.12 18.10 11.75
C THR A 41 6.28 17.13 11.99
N ASP A 42 6.47 16.63 13.20
CA ASP A 42 7.53 15.70 13.58
C ASP A 42 7.36 14.33 12.92
N ASN A 43 6.11 13.91 12.66
CA ASN A 43 5.82 12.68 11.92
C ASN A 43 6.24 12.79 10.44
N LEU A 44 6.05 13.97 9.84
CA LEU A 44 6.33 14.21 8.43
C LEU A 44 7.78 14.60 8.18
N ILE A 45 8.35 15.50 9.00
CA ILE A 45 9.69 16.04 8.82
C ILE A 45 10.59 15.48 9.91
N LYS A 46 11.51 14.61 9.51
CA LYS A 46 12.45 13.98 10.45
C LYS A 46 13.88 14.41 10.14
N GLU A 47 14.68 14.51 11.20
CA GLU A 47 16.12 14.69 11.09
C GLU A 47 16.81 13.33 11.06
N HIS A 48 17.63 13.11 10.05
CA HIS A 48 18.43 11.90 9.89
C HIS A 48 19.76 12.01 10.67
N ALA A 49 20.49 10.90 10.77
CA ALA A 49 21.71 10.81 11.57
C ALA A 49 22.83 11.79 11.13
N ASP A 50 22.79 12.25 9.89
CA ASP A 50 23.70 13.26 9.33
C ASP A 50 23.27 14.71 9.61
N GLY A 51 22.18 14.93 10.36
CA GLY A 51 21.59 16.24 10.65
C GLY A 51 20.74 16.81 9.52
N SER A 52 20.56 16.10 8.41
CA SER A 52 19.69 16.53 7.31
C SER A 52 18.22 16.30 7.63
N ARG A 53 17.35 17.23 7.17
CA ARG A 53 15.90 17.13 7.37
C ARG A 53 15.23 16.61 6.12
N TRP A 54 14.43 15.57 6.29
CA TRP A 54 13.72 14.87 5.22
C TRP A 54 12.23 14.82 5.46
N ILE A 55 11.45 14.95 4.39
CA ILE A 55 10.02 14.68 4.39
C ILE A 55 9.83 13.17 4.23
N HIS A 56 9.20 12.54 5.19
CA HIS A 56 8.75 11.16 5.17
C HIS A 56 7.34 11.11 4.57
N THR A 57 7.24 10.74 3.28
CA THR A 57 5.97 10.86 2.54
C THR A 57 4.90 9.88 3.00
N GLY A 58 5.30 8.81 3.65
CA GLY A 58 4.43 7.67 3.98
C GLY A 58 4.10 6.80 2.76
N ASP A 59 4.73 7.07 1.61
CA ASP A 59 4.62 6.25 0.41
C ASP A 59 5.70 5.18 0.40
N LEU A 60 5.33 3.96 0.08
CA LEU A 60 6.22 2.83 -0.11
C LEU A 60 6.60 2.75 -1.59
N GLY A 61 7.89 2.55 -1.87
CA GLY A 61 8.37 2.46 -3.24
C GLY A 61 9.87 2.24 -3.32
N TYR A 62 10.41 2.29 -4.51
CA TYR A 62 11.85 2.18 -4.76
C TYR A 62 12.31 3.18 -5.82
N ILE A 63 13.61 3.37 -5.91
CA ILE A 63 14.27 4.19 -6.93
C ILE A 63 15.14 3.25 -7.76
N ASP A 64 15.04 3.30 -9.08
CA ASP A 64 15.90 2.51 -9.95
C ASP A 64 17.26 3.18 -10.24
N GLU A 65 18.13 2.49 -10.95
CA GLU A 65 19.48 2.97 -11.28
C GLU A 65 19.48 4.19 -12.22
N ASP A 66 18.37 4.42 -12.94
CA ASP A 66 18.16 5.58 -13.81
C ASP A 66 17.58 6.78 -13.04
N GLY A 67 17.22 6.60 -11.75
CA GLY A 67 16.68 7.63 -10.87
C GLY A 67 15.16 7.81 -10.98
N PHE A 68 14.42 6.88 -11.61
CA PHE A 68 12.97 6.88 -11.60
C PHE A 68 12.43 6.36 -10.27
N ILE A 69 11.38 7.00 -9.77
CA ILE A 69 10.71 6.64 -8.52
C ILE A 69 9.46 5.83 -8.87
N PHE A 70 9.36 4.63 -8.30
CA PHE A 70 8.21 3.74 -8.45
C PHE A 70 7.46 3.67 -7.12
N ILE A 71 6.23 4.14 -7.10
CA ILE A 71 5.36 4.10 -5.91
C ILE A 71 4.55 2.81 -5.94
N GLU A 72 4.69 1.98 -4.91
CA GLU A 72 3.98 0.71 -4.77
C GLU A 72 2.72 0.84 -3.91
N GLY A 73 2.67 1.82 -3.00
CA GLY A 73 1.49 2.04 -2.16
C GLY A 73 1.74 2.96 -0.96
N ARG A 74 0.86 2.89 0.03
CA ARG A 74 0.95 3.66 1.28
C ARG A 74 1.40 2.77 2.43
N MET A 75 2.38 3.20 3.22
CA MET A 75 2.85 2.47 4.40
C MET A 75 1.73 2.18 5.41
N LYS A 76 0.84 3.15 5.65
CA LYS A 76 -0.31 3.00 6.57
C LYS A 76 -1.33 1.97 6.09
N ARG A 77 -1.33 1.63 4.80
CA ARG A 77 -2.21 0.61 4.22
C ARG A 77 -1.58 -0.79 4.21
N MET A 78 -0.28 -0.90 4.51
CA MET A 78 0.42 -2.18 4.53
C MET A 78 -0.26 -3.13 5.53
N ILE A 79 -0.57 -4.34 5.06
CA ILE A 79 -1.22 -5.38 5.84
C ILE A 79 -0.16 -6.38 6.30
N ILE A 80 -0.16 -6.65 7.59
CA ILE A 80 0.72 -7.67 8.17
C ILE A 80 -0.10 -8.93 8.38
N THR A 81 0.29 -10.01 7.72
CA THR A 81 -0.29 -11.35 7.91
C THR A 81 0.76 -12.29 8.45
N VAL A 82 0.32 -13.33 9.15
CA VAL A 82 1.20 -14.40 9.63
C VAL A 82 0.66 -15.72 9.12
N LYS A 83 1.48 -16.48 8.40
CA LYS A 83 1.16 -17.80 7.91
C LYS A 83 2.32 -18.74 8.24
N ASP A 84 2.05 -19.87 8.89
CA ASP A 84 3.04 -20.87 9.30
C ASP A 84 4.23 -20.27 10.11
N GLY A 85 3.94 -19.25 10.94
CA GLY A 85 4.94 -18.54 11.76
C GLY A 85 5.78 -17.53 10.98
N ILE A 86 5.55 -17.36 9.68
CA ILE A 86 6.23 -16.38 8.83
C ILE A 86 5.37 -15.10 8.74
N VAL A 87 6.01 -13.96 8.95
CA VAL A 87 5.38 -12.64 8.83
C VAL A 87 5.50 -12.16 7.39
N TYR A 88 4.36 -11.82 6.79
CA TYR A 88 4.30 -11.23 5.45
C TYR A 88 3.84 -9.76 5.55
N LYS A 89 4.57 -8.88 4.89
CA LYS A 89 4.20 -7.47 4.69
C LYS A 89 3.57 -7.35 3.30
N ILE A 90 2.29 -7.09 3.22
CA ILE A 90 1.52 -7.08 1.97
C ILE A 90 1.10 -5.66 1.64
N VAL A 91 1.37 -5.24 0.42
CA VAL A 91 0.95 -3.94 -0.14
C VAL A 91 -0.38 -4.17 -0.89
N PRO A 92 -1.53 -3.70 -0.35
CA PRO A 92 -2.84 -3.97 -0.93
C PRO A 92 -3.00 -3.48 -2.37
N THR A 93 -2.36 -2.38 -2.71
CA THR A 93 -2.43 -1.74 -4.05
C THR A 93 -2.08 -2.73 -5.17
N GLN A 94 -1.05 -3.56 -4.98
CA GLN A 94 -0.64 -4.56 -5.97
C GLN A 94 -1.74 -5.61 -6.22
N ILE A 95 -2.45 -6.01 -5.16
CA ILE A 95 -3.56 -6.96 -5.26
C ILE A 95 -4.77 -6.29 -5.91
N GLU A 96 -5.06 -5.04 -5.50
CA GLU A 96 -6.16 -4.23 -6.04
C GLU A 96 -5.99 -4.01 -7.55
N GLU A 97 -4.77 -3.75 -8.03
CA GLU A 97 -4.47 -3.63 -9.46
C GLU A 97 -4.80 -4.91 -10.22
N VAL A 98 -4.39 -6.06 -9.69
CA VAL A 98 -4.70 -7.37 -10.32
C VAL A 98 -6.20 -7.59 -10.38
N ILE A 99 -6.95 -7.29 -9.33
CA ILE A 99 -8.41 -7.46 -9.27
C ILE A 99 -9.11 -6.44 -10.18
N ASN A 100 -8.69 -5.18 -10.18
CA ASN A 100 -9.26 -4.12 -11.02
C ASN A 100 -9.04 -4.36 -12.53
N ASN A 101 -8.06 -5.16 -12.92
CA ASN A 101 -7.86 -5.58 -14.31
C ASN A 101 -8.83 -6.69 -14.78
N ASN A 102 -9.71 -7.19 -13.91
CA ASN A 102 -10.79 -8.08 -14.31
C ASN A 102 -11.96 -7.26 -14.91
N MET A 103 -12.49 -7.71 -16.06
CA MET A 103 -13.51 -6.97 -16.82
C MET A 103 -14.83 -6.74 -16.06
N HIS A 104 -15.15 -7.60 -15.09
CA HIS A 104 -16.36 -7.53 -14.27
C HIS A 104 -16.19 -6.67 -13.01
N VAL A 105 -15.02 -6.09 -12.78
CA VAL A 105 -14.70 -5.26 -11.62
C VAL A 105 -14.61 -3.80 -12.02
N ARG A 106 -15.39 -2.95 -11.33
CA ARG A 106 -15.30 -1.49 -11.46
C ARG A 106 -14.29 -0.90 -10.51
N GLU A 107 -14.28 -1.38 -9.27
CA GLU A 107 -13.40 -0.89 -8.21
C GLU A 107 -13.22 -1.97 -7.14
N CYS A 108 -12.01 -2.07 -6.59
CA CYS A 108 -11.67 -3.00 -5.52
C CYS A 108 -10.92 -2.29 -4.40
N CYS A 109 -11.17 -2.74 -3.16
CA CYS A 109 -10.41 -2.34 -1.99
C CYS A 109 -10.05 -3.58 -1.18
N VAL A 110 -8.75 -3.77 -0.89
CA VAL A 110 -8.25 -4.91 -0.11
C VAL A 110 -7.85 -4.43 1.28
N VAL A 111 -8.33 -5.13 2.30
CA VAL A 111 -8.04 -4.83 3.70
C VAL A 111 -7.61 -6.08 4.47
N GLY A 112 -6.83 -5.87 5.51
CA GLY A 112 -6.56 -6.91 6.49
C GLY A 112 -7.84 -7.26 7.28
N HIS A 113 -8.10 -8.54 7.45
CA HIS A 113 -9.27 -9.02 8.18
C HIS A 113 -8.90 -10.22 9.06
N LYS A 114 -9.54 -10.30 10.23
CA LYS A 114 -9.37 -11.44 11.14
C LYS A 114 -10.31 -12.58 10.75
N PHE A 115 -9.75 -13.76 10.54
CA PHE A 115 -10.48 -15.01 10.32
C PHE A 115 -10.25 -15.92 11.53
N GLY A 116 -11.08 -15.76 12.56
CA GLY A 116 -10.87 -16.46 13.84
C GLY A 116 -9.60 -15.97 14.55
N LYS A 117 -8.58 -16.84 14.63
CA LYS A 117 -7.28 -16.49 15.23
C LYS A 117 -6.26 -15.97 14.20
N ASP A 118 -6.51 -16.17 12.91
CA ASP A 118 -5.60 -15.83 11.84
C ASP A 118 -5.93 -14.47 11.24
N ASN A 119 -4.91 -13.79 10.73
CA ASN A 119 -5.06 -12.59 9.93
C ASN A 119 -4.96 -12.97 8.45
N GLY A 120 -5.85 -12.44 7.65
CA GLY A 120 -5.87 -12.66 6.21
C GLY A 120 -6.32 -11.43 5.45
N LEU A 121 -6.60 -11.60 4.17
CA LEU A 121 -6.99 -10.54 3.26
C LEU A 121 -8.46 -10.68 2.89
N LYS A 122 -9.18 -9.56 2.89
CA LYS A 122 -10.55 -9.47 2.39
C LYS A 122 -10.62 -8.41 1.29
N ALA A 123 -11.10 -8.81 0.12
CA ALA A 123 -11.36 -7.92 -1.00
C ALA A 123 -12.82 -7.48 -0.98
N PHE A 124 -13.06 -6.18 -0.98
CA PHE A 124 -14.35 -5.58 -1.25
C PHE A 124 -14.38 -5.16 -2.71
N VAL A 125 -15.42 -5.54 -3.44
CA VAL A 125 -15.48 -5.37 -4.89
C VAL A 125 -16.78 -4.71 -5.30
N ILE A 126 -16.70 -3.69 -6.15
CA ILE A 126 -17.84 -3.11 -6.85
C ILE A 126 -17.88 -3.66 -8.26
N LYS A 127 -19.00 -4.23 -8.66
CA LYS A 127 -19.19 -4.82 -9.99
C LYS A 127 -19.23 -3.75 -11.09
N ALA A 128 -18.74 -4.11 -12.27
CA ALA A 128 -18.85 -3.30 -13.48
C ALA A 128 -20.15 -3.59 -14.26
N ASP A 129 -20.76 -4.77 -14.05
CA ASP A 129 -21.93 -5.25 -14.77
C ASP A 129 -22.84 -6.11 -13.86
N ASP A 130 -23.90 -6.72 -14.43
CA ASP A 130 -24.93 -7.49 -13.70
C ASP A 130 -24.56 -8.96 -13.44
N ILE A 131 -23.29 -9.33 -13.49
CA ILE A 131 -22.85 -10.69 -13.13
C ILE A 131 -23.31 -11.06 -11.71
N SER A 132 -23.70 -12.32 -11.47
CA SER A 132 -24.08 -12.75 -10.13
C SER A 132 -22.88 -12.77 -9.18
N ASP A 133 -23.12 -12.52 -7.89
CA ASP A 133 -22.07 -12.41 -6.88
C ASP A 133 -21.28 -13.71 -6.74
N GLU A 134 -21.97 -14.86 -6.82
CA GLU A 134 -21.35 -16.19 -6.73
C GLU A 134 -20.45 -16.50 -7.93
N ILE A 135 -20.86 -16.09 -9.14
CA ILE A 135 -20.07 -16.30 -10.35
C ILE A 135 -18.83 -15.39 -10.30
N LEU A 136 -19.00 -14.13 -9.94
CA LEU A 136 -17.90 -13.19 -9.81
C LEU A 136 -16.88 -13.64 -8.76
N GLU A 137 -17.34 -14.06 -7.58
CA GLU A 137 -16.42 -14.54 -6.54
C GLU A 137 -15.59 -15.74 -7.02
N LYS A 138 -16.24 -16.71 -7.68
CA LYS A 138 -15.56 -17.89 -8.23
C LYS A 138 -14.53 -17.51 -9.29
N GLU A 139 -14.88 -16.56 -10.15
CA GLU A 139 -13.98 -16.04 -11.18
C GLU A 139 -12.79 -15.32 -10.56
N LEU A 140 -13.01 -14.42 -9.59
CA LEU A 140 -11.95 -13.68 -8.91
C LEU A 140 -10.99 -14.59 -8.14
N ARG A 141 -11.50 -15.67 -7.52
CA ARG A 141 -10.64 -16.68 -6.87
C ARG A 141 -9.68 -17.32 -7.87
N LYS A 142 -10.19 -17.68 -9.04
CA LYS A 142 -9.36 -18.24 -10.13
C LYS A 142 -8.39 -17.19 -10.67
N TRP A 143 -8.88 -15.98 -10.97
CA TRP A 143 -8.10 -14.87 -11.51
C TRP A 143 -6.93 -14.49 -10.61
N CYS A 144 -7.16 -14.38 -9.30
CA CYS A 144 -6.12 -14.11 -8.31
C CYS A 144 -5.19 -15.31 -8.14
N GLY A 145 -5.70 -16.53 -8.18
CA GLY A 145 -4.89 -17.75 -8.11
C GLY A 145 -3.86 -17.86 -9.23
N ASP A 146 -4.24 -17.42 -10.45
CA ASP A 146 -3.38 -17.46 -11.62
C ASP A 146 -2.31 -16.34 -11.65
N LYS A 147 -2.51 -15.25 -10.90
CA LYS A 147 -1.71 -14.00 -11.02
C LYS A 147 -0.99 -13.57 -9.75
N LEU A 148 -1.42 -14.03 -8.59
CA LEU A 148 -0.89 -13.63 -7.28
C LEU A 148 -0.24 -14.80 -6.56
N GLY A 149 0.81 -14.51 -5.81
CA GLY A 149 1.38 -15.47 -4.87
C GLY A 149 0.37 -15.91 -3.81
N GLU A 150 0.53 -17.09 -3.26
CA GLU A 150 -0.43 -17.71 -2.32
C GLU A 150 -0.74 -16.84 -1.09
N ASN A 151 0.24 -16.09 -0.60
CA ASN A 151 0.11 -15.17 0.53
C ASN A 151 -0.54 -13.82 0.18
N GLN A 152 -0.73 -13.54 -1.11
CA GLN A 152 -1.37 -12.32 -1.63
C GLN A 152 -2.82 -12.55 -2.08
N GLN A 153 -3.27 -13.79 -2.11
CA GLN A 153 -4.63 -14.12 -2.53
C GLN A 153 -5.63 -13.76 -1.42
N PRO A 154 -6.73 -13.03 -1.73
CA PRO A 154 -7.76 -12.75 -0.75
C PRO A 154 -8.43 -14.02 -0.22
N ASN A 155 -8.55 -14.12 1.11
CA ASN A 155 -9.24 -15.23 1.78
C ASN A 155 -10.76 -15.14 1.62
N ALA A 156 -11.29 -13.92 1.49
CA ALA A 156 -12.72 -13.67 1.32
C ALA A 156 -12.96 -12.50 0.36
N TYR A 157 -14.11 -12.54 -0.30
CA TYR A 157 -14.63 -11.47 -1.15
C TYR A 157 -15.96 -10.98 -0.60
N ALA A 158 -16.22 -9.69 -0.73
CA ALA A 158 -17.52 -9.08 -0.43
C ALA A 158 -17.91 -8.16 -1.58
N ILE A 159 -19.03 -8.46 -2.22
CA ILE A 159 -19.56 -7.61 -3.27
C ILE A 159 -20.39 -6.49 -2.62
N VAL A 160 -20.09 -5.25 -2.99
CA VAL A 160 -20.72 -4.05 -2.42
C VAL A 160 -21.15 -3.10 -3.55
N ASN A 161 -22.11 -2.25 -3.27
CA ASN A 161 -22.62 -1.29 -4.26
C ASN A 161 -21.74 -0.02 -4.32
N GLU A 162 -21.19 0.38 -3.18
CA GLU A 162 -20.37 1.59 -3.06
C GLU A 162 -19.36 1.46 -1.92
N PHE A 163 -18.30 2.26 -1.96
CA PHE A 163 -17.37 2.44 -0.86
C PHE A 163 -17.70 3.72 -0.07
N PRO A 164 -17.52 3.70 1.28
CA PRO A 164 -17.54 4.94 2.06
C PRO A 164 -16.39 5.84 1.59
N ARG A 165 -16.71 7.09 1.28
CA ARG A 165 -15.72 8.09 0.83
C ARG A 165 -15.61 9.22 1.83
N THR A 166 -14.41 9.78 1.94
CA THR A 166 -14.19 11.03 2.69
C THR A 166 -14.66 12.23 1.87
N ALA A 167 -14.73 13.43 2.50
CA ALA A 167 -15.08 14.65 1.81
C ALA A 167 -14.12 15.04 0.66
N ALA A 168 -12.94 14.44 0.65
CA ALA A 168 -11.92 14.66 -0.39
C ALA A 168 -11.90 13.57 -1.47
N GLY A 169 -12.81 12.58 -1.40
CA GLY A 169 -12.90 11.44 -2.33
C GLY A 169 -12.61 10.11 -1.71
#